data_ce083285b7a7a44e97ea0785c4f4d81c
#
_entry.id   ce083285b7a7a44e97ea0785c4f4d81c
#
_cell.length_a   1.000
_cell.length_b   1.000
_cell.length_c   1.000
_cell.angle_alpha   90.00
_cell.angle_beta   90.00
_cell.angle_gamma   90.00
#
_symmetry.space_group_name_H-M   'P 1'
#
loop_
_entity.id
_entity.type
_entity.pdbx_description
1 polymer ?
#
loop_
_entity_poly.entity_id
_entity_poly.type
_entity_poly.pdbx_seq_one_letter_code
_entity_poly.pdbx_strand_id
1 'polypeptide(L)'
;MLELENDLEETVNQLTLKSIEAIEQDHSSVMIFGCTGLFGCSEALQNKLLEKGYDVPVIDPIPLAVNTAYVCAKLKLSQSKHSYPFPPEKGMVGFKNIKIHAVK
;
A
#
# COMPACT_ATOMS: atom_id res chain seq x y z
N MET A 1 -8.69 23.74 3.51
CA MET A 1 -9.44 22.56 4.00
C MET A 1 -10.49 22.10 3.01
N LEU A 2 -11.34 23.01 2.53
CA LEU A 2 -12.34 22.65 1.51
C LEU A 2 -11.72 22.12 0.24
N GLU A 3 -10.57 22.67 -0.16
CA GLU A 3 -9.85 22.22 -1.35
C GLU A 3 -9.37 20.79 -1.22
N LEU A 4 -8.86 20.41 -0.03
CA LEU A 4 -8.40 19.04 0.22
C LEU A 4 -9.56 18.04 0.18
N GLU A 5 -10.72 18.43 0.74
CA GLU A 5 -11.91 17.59 0.71
C GLU A 5 -12.41 17.40 -0.72
N ASN A 6 -12.42 18.50 -1.51
CA ASN A 6 -12.82 18.43 -2.91
C ASN A 6 -11.86 17.61 -3.74
N ASP A 7 -10.55 17.74 -3.50
CA ASP A 7 -9.53 16.97 -4.19
C ASP A 7 -9.65 15.49 -3.84
N LEU A 8 -9.93 15.17 -2.58
CA LEU A 8 -10.12 13.80 -2.14
C LEU A 8 -11.35 13.18 -2.80
N GLU A 9 -12.46 13.91 -2.83
CA GLU A 9 -13.68 13.44 -3.48
C GLU A 9 -13.46 13.20 -4.97
N GLU A 10 -12.79 14.14 -5.64
CA GLU A 10 -12.46 14.00 -7.06
C GLU A 10 -11.54 12.78 -7.28
N THR A 11 -10.56 12.60 -6.42
CA THR A 11 -9.66 11.45 -6.49
C THR A 11 -10.44 10.14 -6.35
N VAL A 12 -11.35 10.07 -5.38
CA VAL A 12 -12.17 8.87 -5.17
C VAL A 12 -13.08 8.63 -6.38
N ASN A 13 -13.63 9.69 -6.96
CA ASN A 13 -14.47 9.56 -8.15
C ASN A 13 -13.68 9.00 -9.33
N GLN A 14 -12.48 9.48 -9.57
CA GLN A 14 -11.60 8.98 -10.64
C GLN A 14 -11.20 7.52 -10.39
N LEU A 15 -10.87 7.19 -9.16
CA LEU A 15 -10.54 5.82 -8.77
C LEU A 15 -11.74 4.89 -8.99
N THR A 16 -12.94 5.36 -8.68
CA THR A 16 -14.17 4.60 -8.90
C THR A 16 -14.36 4.26 -10.36
N LEU A 17 -14.19 5.25 -11.23
CA LEU A 17 -14.33 5.05 -12.67
C LEU A 17 -13.31 4.06 -13.21
N LYS A 18 -12.05 4.19 -12.80
CA LYS A 18 -10.99 3.28 -13.22
C LYS A 18 -11.18 1.87 -12.67
N SER A 19 -11.67 1.77 -11.45
CA SER A 19 -11.97 0.45 -10.85
C SER A 19 -13.08 -0.26 -11.61
N ILE A 20 -14.14 0.44 -11.95
CA ILE A 20 -15.25 -0.13 -12.73
C ILE A 20 -14.76 -0.59 -14.10
N GLU A 21 -13.92 0.22 -14.74
CA GLU A 21 -13.32 -0.16 -16.02
C GLU A 21 -12.53 -1.46 -15.90
N ALA A 22 -11.71 -1.60 -14.85
CA ALA A 22 -10.94 -2.82 -14.62
C ALA A 22 -11.83 -4.03 -14.31
N ILE A 23 -12.90 -3.84 -13.56
CA ILE A 23 -13.84 -4.91 -13.25
C ILE A 23 -14.56 -5.37 -14.52
N GLU A 24 -15.06 -4.44 -15.30
CA GLU A 24 -15.86 -4.76 -16.50
C GLU A 24 -15.02 -5.29 -17.64
N GLN A 25 -13.84 -4.73 -17.88
CA GLN A 25 -13.02 -5.09 -19.03
C GLN A 25 -12.00 -6.18 -18.71
N ASP A 26 -11.35 -6.10 -17.53
CA ASP A 26 -10.29 -7.03 -17.17
C ASP A 26 -10.73 -8.11 -16.19
N HIS A 27 -12.00 -8.10 -15.78
CA HIS A 27 -12.57 -9.06 -14.83
C HIS A 27 -11.82 -9.06 -13.50
N SER A 28 -11.37 -7.89 -13.06
CA SER A 28 -10.66 -7.76 -11.78
C SER A 28 -11.58 -8.06 -10.60
N SER A 29 -11.08 -8.82 -9.64
CA SER A 29 -11.84 -9.24 -8.46
C SER A 29 -11.37 -8.57 -7.17
N VAL A 30 -10.29 -7.79 -7.24
CA VAL A 30 -9.74 -7.06 -6.11
C VAL A 30 -9.02 -5.82 -6.62
N MET A 31 -9.10 -4.74 -5.84
CA MET A 31 -8.36 -3.51 -6.13
C MET A 31 -7.29 -3.31 -5.08
N ILE A 32 -6.10 -2.94 -5.51
CA ILE A 32 -5.01 -2.61 -4.59
C ILE A 32 -4.36 -1.30 -5.03
N PHE A 33 -4.09 -0.43 -4.08
CA PHE A 33 -3.43 0.83 -4.38
C PHE A 33 -1.94 0.63 -4.62
N GLY A 34 -1.45 1.26 -5.67
CA GLY A 34 -0.01 1.22 -6.00
C GLY A 34 0.77 2.42 -5.46
N CYS A 35 0.15 3.27 -4.66
CA CYS A 35 0.77 4.50 -4.18
C CYS A 35 0.33 4.82 -2.77
N THR A 36 1.29 5.17 -1.90
CA THR A 36 1.00 5.55 -0.52
C THR A 36 0.28 6.89 -0.42
N GLY A 37 0.34 7.72 -1.47
CA GLY A 37 -0.39 8.98 -1.52
C GLY A 37 -1.90 8.83 -1.53
N LEU A 38 -2.40 7.60 -1.75
CA LEU A 38 -3.82 7.29 -1.72
C LEU A 38 -4.28 6.75 -0.36
N PHE A 39 -3.44 6.90 0.65
CA PHE A 39 -3.78 6.48 2.02
C PHE A 39 -5.10 7.10 2.46
N GLY A 40 -5.96 6.28 3.04
CA GLY A 40 -7.27 6.73 3.52
C GLY A 40 -8.40 6.73 2.49
N CYS A 41 -8.09 6.43 1.21
CA CYS A 41 -9.11 6.42 0.16
C CYS A 41 -9.82 5.06 0.01
N SER A 42 -9.29 4.00 0.62
CA SER A 42 -9.78 2.64 0.39
C SER A 42 -11.24 2.44 0.81
N GLU A 43 -11.60 2.93 1.99
CA GLU A 43 -12.97 2.80 2.49
C GLU A 43 -13.96 3.56 1.63
N ALA A 44 -13.62 4.80 1.27
CA ALA A 44 -14.48 5.62 0.42
C ALA A 44 -14.67 4.99 -0.96
N LEU A 45 -13.60 4.47 -1.55
CA LEU A 45 -13.67 3.78 -2.83
C LEU A 45 -14.52 2.52 -2.76
N GLN A 46 -14.31 1.71 -1.73
CA GLN A 46 -15.08 0.47 -1.56
C GLN A 46 -16.56 0.76 -1.40
N ASN A 47 -16.91 1.79 -0.62
CA ASN A 47 -18.30 2.19 -0.43
C ASN A 47 -18.94 2.65 -1.73
N LYS A 48 -18.21 3.43 -2.53
CA LYS A 48 -18.72 3.87 -3.84
C LYS A 48 -18.93 2.73 -4.81
N LEU A 49 -18.04 1.75 -4.79
CA LEU A 49 -18.21 0.55 -5.63
C LEU A 49 -19.42 -0.26 -5.17
N LEU A 50 -19.62 -0.41 -3.87
CA LEU A 50 -20.81 -1.10 -3.35
C LEU A 50 -22.11 -0.41 -3.75
N GLU A 51 -22.13 0.93 -3.67
CA GLU A 51 -23.31 1.70 -4.09
C GLU A 51 -23.67 1.45 -5.56
N LYS A 52 -22.68 1.15 -6.38
CA LYS A 52 -22.88 0.90 -7.80
C LYS A 52 -23.05 -0.58 -8.13
N GLY A 53 -23.12 -1.42 -7.12
CA GLY A 53 -23.37 -2.85 -7.27
C GLY A 53 -22.13 -3.71 -7.43
N TYR A 54 -20.95 -3.17 -7.16
CA TYR A 54 -19.71 -3.92 -7.26
C TYR A 54 -19.17 -4.24 -5.87
N ASP A 55 -19.29 -5.51 -5.49
CA ASP A 55 -18.78 -6.01 -4.20
C ASP A 55 -17.36 -6.54 -4.40
N VAL A 56 -16.40 -5.62 -4.51
CA VAL A 56 -15.00 -5.93 -4.76
C VAL A 56 -14.16 -5.32 -3.63
N PRO A 57 -13.29 -6.10 -2.97
CA PRO A 57 -12.46 -5.56 -1.91
C PRO A 57 -11.43 -4.57 -2.45
N VAL A 58 -11.21 -3.51 -1.69
CA VAL A 58 -10.19 -2.50 -1.99
C VAL A 58 -9.15 -2.57 -0.88
N ILE A 59 -7.91 -2.88 -1.26
CA ILE A 59 -6.83 -3.10 -0.30
C ILE A 59 -5.92 -1.88 -0.26
N ASP A 60 -5.78 -1.31 0.93
CA ASP A 60 -4.78 -0.29 1.21
C ASP A 60 -3.50 -1.01 1.64
N PRO A 61 -2.40 -0.87 0.90
CA PRO A 61 -1.17 -1.60 1.23
C PRO A 61 -0.52 -1.16 2.53
N ILE A 62 -0.79 0.05 3.03
CA ILE A 62 -0.14 0.54 4.25
C ILE A 62 -0.58 -0.25 5.49
N PRO A 63 -1.87 -0.30 5.85
CA PRO A 63 -2.27 -1.15 6.98
C PRO A 63 -1.98 -2.63 6.76
N LEU A 64 -2.06 -3.10 5.53
CA LEU A 64 -1.74 -4.48 5.21
C LEU A 64 -0.27 -4.78 5.51
N ALA A 65 0.64 -3.92 5.05
CA ALA A 65 2.07 -4.10 5.27
C ALA A 65 2.42 -4.05 6.76
N VAL A 66 1.86 -3.10 7.49
CA VAL A 66 2.10 -2.95 8.93
C VAL A 66 1.63 -4.18 9.70
N ASN A 67 0.43 -4.66 9.41
CA ASN A 67 -0.11 -5.84 10.09
C ASN A 67 0.62 -7.12 9.69
N THR A 68 1.05 -7.22 8.43
CA THR A 68 1.85 -8.36 7.98
C THR A 68 3.20 -8.39 8.70
N ALA A 69 3.86 -7.24 8.82
CA ALA A 69 5.12 -7.13 9.57
C ALA A 69 4.95 -7.53 11.03
N TYR A 70 3.86 -7.10 11.65
CA TYR A 70 3.53 -7.46 13.03
C TYR A 70 3.36 -8.97 13.20
N VAL A 71 2.60 -9.60 12.31
CA VAL A 71 2.38 -11.04 12.37
C VAL A 71 3.69 -11.79 12.16
N CYS A 72 4.50 -11.39 11.20
CA CYS A 72 5.80 -12.01 10.94
C CYS A 72 6.72 -11.89 12.17
N ALA A 73 6.76 -10.73 12.79
CA ALA A 73 7.56 -10.51 13.99
C ALA A 73 7.07 -11.38 15.15
N LYS A 74 5.76 -11.45 15.34
CA LYS A 74 5.15 -12.22 16.41
C LYS A 74 5.42 -13.72 16.27
N LEU A 75 5.40 -14.21 15.05
CA LEU A 75 5.67 -15.62 14.75
C LEU A 75 7.15 -15.91 14.51
N LYS A 76 7.99 -14.90 14.62
CA LYS A 76 9.44 -15.00 14.40
C LYS A 76 9.78 -15.51 13.00
N LEU A 77 8.98 -15.11 12.03
CA LEU A 77 9.22 -15.43 10.62
C LEU A 77 10.20 -14.44 10.03
N SER A 78 11.09 -14.92 9.19
CA SER A 78 12.03 -14.08 8.47
C SER A 78 12.26 -14.63 7.07
N GLN A 79 12.79 -13.78 6.20
CA GLN A 79 13.11 -14.18 4.84
C GLN A 79 14.43 -14.94 4.80
N SER A 80 14.58 -15.78 3.78
CA SER A 80 15.84 -16.48 3.54
C SER A 80 16.98 -15.47 3.32
N LYS A 81 18.08 -15.65 4.03
CA LYS A 81 19.27 -14.81 3.85
C LYS A 81 20.04 -15.15 2.57
N HIS A 82 19.69 -16.26 1.92
CA HIS A 82 20.21 -16.58 0.60
C HIS A 82 19.60 -15.65 -0.46
N SER A 83 18.27 -15.48 -0.42
CA SER A 83 17.56 -14.64 -1.38
C SER A 83 17.51 -13.17 -0.96
N TYR A 84 17.50 -12.90 0.35
CA TYR A 84 17.41 -11.56 0.92
C TYR A 84 18.54 -11.38 1.93
N PRO A 85 19.79 -11.27 1.46
CA PRO A 85 20.93 -11.16 2.38
C PRO A 85 20.93 -9.85 3.16
N PHE A 86 21.66 -9.85 4.27
CA PHE A 86 21.85 -8.60 5.00
C PHE A 86 22.56 -7.58 4.11
N PRO A 87 22.23 -6.28 4.27
CA PRO A 87 22.91 -5.24 3.49
C PRO A 87 24.40 -5.21 3.82
N PRO A 88 25.25 -4.92 2.84
CA PRO A 88 26.69 -4.82 3.11
C PRO A 88 26.97 -3.61 4.02
N GLU A 89 28.01 -3.73 4.86
CA GLU A 89 28.47 -2.64 5.68
C GLU A 89 29.08 -1.56 4.80
N LYS A 90 28.62 -0.32 4.94
CA LYS A 90 29.12 0.81 4.17
C LYS A 90 28.89 2.12 4.90
N GLY A 91 29.77 3.08 4.66
CA GLY A 91 29.58 4.43 5.17
C GLY A 91 28.51 5.18 4.38
N MET A 92 27.89 6.16 5.00
CA MET A 92 26.93 7.04 4.33
C MET A 92 27.61 8.35 3.96
N VAL A 93 27.48 8.74 2.71
CA VAL A 93 28.03 10.03 2.24
C VAL A 93 27.21 11.17 2.86
N GLY A 94 27.90 12.16 3.41
CA GLY A 94 27.26 13.30 4.06
C GLY A 94 27.01 13.11 5.55
N PHE A 95 27.24 11.92 6.10
CA PHE A 95 27.07 11.61 7.51
C PHE A 95 28.39 11.05 8.06
N LYS A 96 29.26 11.94 8.48
CA LYS A 96 30.57 11.54 9.01
C LYS A 96 30.42 10.68 10.25
N ASN A 97 31.26 9.66 10.35
CA ASN A 97 31.31 8.76 11.50
C ASN A 97 30.08 7.86 11.68
N ILE A 98 29.20 7.81 10.68
CA ILE A 98 28.06 6.92 10.69
C ILE A 98 28.35 5.74 9.75
N LYS A 99 28.17 4.53 10.27
CA LYS A 99 28.31 3.30 9.50
C LYS A 99 27.02 2.51 9.58
N ILE A 100 26.65 1.88 8.47
CA ILE A 100 25.52 0.95 8.43
C ILE A 100 26.08 -0.45 8.64
N HIS A 101 25.58 -1.12 9.66
CA HIS A 101 25.98 -2.49 9.98
C HIS A 101 24.85 -3.45 9.63
N ALA A 102 25.21 -4.64 9.14
CA ALA A 102 24.22 -5.68 8.90
C ALA A 102 23.63 -6.14 10.25
N VAL A 103 22.33 -6.35 10.27
CA VAL A 103 21.61 -6.85 11.44
C VAL A 103 21.66 -8.38 11.40
N LYS A 104 22.10 -8.97 12.50
CA LYS A 104 22.19 -10.42 12.61
C LYS A 104 20.99 -11.01 13.34
#